data_99fcb2a472ebae38f1f90fc846460bc5
#
_entry.id   99fcb2a472ebae38f1f90fc846460bc5
#
_cell.length_a   1.000
_cell.length_b   1.000
_cell.length_c   1.000
_cell.angle_alpha   90.00
_cell.angle_beta   90.00
_cell.angle_gamma   90.00
#
_symmetry.space_group_name_H-M   'P 1'
#
loop_
_entity.id
_entity.type
_entity.pdbx_description
1 polymer ?
#
loop_
_entity_poly.entity_id
_entity_poly.type
_entity_poly.pdbx_seq_one_letter_code
_entity_poly.pdbx_strand_id
1 'polypeptide(L)'
;MWLGGAACYTRMRMMLRLVFLLVAALPLCAQILPEKIEALESAAARHMSTHLIPGLSVAVYNGEGPVWSAAWGFADLENHVPATPRTVFRLASISKPFTSVAAMLLVEQGRLNLDAPVQNYLRFPRKQWPVTTRLLLANQAGIRHYRGREIASTVHYDSVTEAIEIFAGDPLVHEPGTKYLYSTYGFNLAGAVVEKVAGMPFEQWVRERILLPAGITSMQADDIYRMIPHRARGYRRSKTGTLENCTIVDTSNKLPGGGWVASAGDLIAFARSLMEGNLLQPASLELMWKPGFLRDGQPTHYGLGWNIQNENGARVVQHSGGQPGTSTHLLLIPSRRIAIAVLANMEQAAPIELAREFARILGQKE
;
A
#
# COMPACT_ATOMS: atom_id res chain seq x y z
N MET A 1 42.71 -36.73 -64.61
CA MET A 1 41.55 -37.60 -64.69
C MET A 1 40.71 -37.37 -63.44
N TRP A 2 39.55 -36.75 -63.58
CA TRP A 2 38.62 -36.34 -62.57
C TRP A 2 37.75 -37.52 -62.12
N LEU A 3 37.58 -37.69 -60.80
CA LEU A 3 36.41 -38.30 -60.18
C LEU A 3 36.46 -38.02 -58.65
N GLY A 4 35.50 -37.25 -58.16
CA GLY A 4 35.39 -37.06 -56.72
C GLY A 4 34.52 -35.82 -56.32
N GLY A 5 33.28 -35.74 -56.85
CA GLY A 5 32.44 -34.56 -56.50
C GLY A 5 30.94 -34.92 -56.37
N ALA A 6 30.59 -35.91 -55.55
CA ALA A 6 29.17 -36.21 -55.31
C ALA A 6 28.75 -36.57 -53.89
N ALA A 7 29.65 -36.52 -52.90
CA ALA A 7 29.32 -36.97 -51.54
C ALA A 7 29.10 -35.81 -50.51
N CYS A 8 29.31 -34.55 -50.89
CA CYS A 8 29.24 -33.41 -49.97
C CYS A 8 27.87 -32.70 -49.94
N TYR A 9 27.01 -32.89 -50.89
CA TYR A 9 25.72 -32.18 -51.01
C TYR A 9 24.56 -32.82 -50.24
N THR A 10 24.67 -34.08 -49.86
CA THR A 10 23.57 -34.81 -49.19
C THR A 10 23.60 -34.65 -47.66
N ARG A 11 24.72 -34.31 -47.05
CA ARG A 11 24.81 -34.09 -45.60
C ARG A 11 24.39 -32.69 -45.15
N MET A 12 24.40 -31.71 -46.04
CA MET A 12 24.03 -30.32 -45.70
C MET A 12 22.49 -30.09 -45.72
N ARG A 13 21.70 -30.90 -46.39
CA ARG A 13 20.23 -30.83 -46.38
C ARG A 13 19.57 -31.52 -45.19
N MET A 14 20.29 -32.39 -44.47
CA MET A 14 19.76 -33.07 -43.29
C MET A 14 20.01 -32.30 -41.98
N MET A 15 21.02 -31.39 -41.93
CA MET A 15 21.22 -30.49 -40.78
C MET A 15 20.30 -29.26 -40.78
N LEU A 16 19.76 -28.88 -41.94
CA LEU A 16 18.86 -27.70 -42.02
C LEU A 16 17.40 -28.02 -41.69
N ARG A 17 17.05 -29.27 -41.42
CA ARG A 17 15.66 -29.68 -41.04
C ARG A 17 15.47 -29.91 -39.55
N LEU A 18 16.54 -29.82 -38.73
CA LEU A 18 16.46 -29.98 -37.25
C LEU A 18 16.56 -28.66 -36.46
N VAL A 19 16.65 -27.52 -37.12
CA VAL A 19 16.73 -26.20 -36.45
C VAL A 19 15.37 -25.50 -36.41
N PHE A 20 14.31 -26.04 -36.97
CA PHE A 20 12.99 -25.37 -37.06
C PHE A 20 11.90 -25.94 -36.13
N LEU A 21 12.26 -26.61 -35.02
CA LEU A 21 11.27 -27.13 -34.04
C LEU A 21 11.66 -26.89 -32.60
N LEU A 22 12.41 -25.80 -32.35
CA LEU A 22 12.50 -25.19 -31.05
C LEU A 22 11.95 -23.75 -31.13
N VAL A 23 10.74 -23.59 -31.65
CA VAL A 23 9.89 -22.46 -31.29
C VAL A 23 9.49 -22.74 -29.85
N ALA A 24 10.25 -22.11 -28.95
CA ALA A 24 9.99 -22.07 -27.54
C ALA A 24 8.48 -21.91 -27.32
N ALA A 25 7.86 -22.86 -26.63
CA ALA A 25 6.69 -22.62 -25.87
C ALA A 25 7.11 -21.58 -24.79
N LEU A 26 7.14 -20.31 -25.19
CA LEU A 26 7.09 -19.21 -24.20
C LEU A 26 5.86 -19.57 -23.37
N PRO A 27 5.97 -19.65 -22.03
CA PRO A 27 4.79 -19.81 -21.22
C PRO A 27 3.85 -18.68 -21.67
N LEU A 28 2.64 -19.04 -22.08
CA LEU A 28 1.55 -18.08 -22.26
C LEU A 28 1.41 -17.45 -20.87
N CYS A 29 2.10 -16.34 -20.65
CA CYS A 29 1.99 -15.56 -19.44
C CYS A 29 0.51 -15.19 -19.38
N ALA A 30 -0.24 -15.70 -18.43
CA ALA A 30 -1.67 -15.49 -18.34
C ALA A 30 -1.93 -13.99 -18.19
N GLN A 31 -2.15 -13.34 -19.32
CA GLN A 31 -2.59 -11.95 -19.37
C GLN A 31 -4.05 -11.91 -18.91
N ILE A 32 -4.44 -10.81 -18.28
CA ILE A 32 -5.86 -10.56 -18.06
C ILE A 32 -6.54 -10.54 -19.43
N LEU A 33 -7.57 -11.34 -19.59
CA LEU A 33 -8.28 -11.49 -20.85
C LEU A 33 -8.85 -10.12 -21.33
N PRO A 34 -8.84 -9.83 -22.63
CA PRO A 34 -9.30 -8.54 -23.17
C PRO A 34 -10.70 -8.16 -22.71
N GLU A 35 -11.65 -9.11 -22.65
CA GLU A 35 -13.01 -8.87 -22.16
C GLU A 35 -13.06 -8.49 -20.68
N LYS A 36 -12.16 -9.03 -19.85
CA LYS A 36 -12.04 -8.61 -18.44
C LYS A 36 -11.42 -7.22 -18.33
N ILE A 37 -10.47 -6.87 -19.20
CA ILE A 37 -9.90 -5.50 -19.26
C ILE A 37 -11.01 -4.50 -19.60
N GLU A 38 -11.83 -4.77 -20.62
CA GLU A 38 -12.97 -3.93 -21.01
C GLU A 38 -13.97 -3.77 -19.85
N ALA A 39 -14.24 -4.85 -19.12
CA ALA A 39 -15.11 -4.81 -17.93
C ALA A 39 -14.51 -3.97 -16.80
N LEU A 40 -13.19 -4.06 -16.54
CA LEU A 40 -12.50 -3.22 -15.55
C LEU A 40 -12.53 -1.74 -15.95
N GLU A 41 -12.27 -1.40 -17.21
CA GLU A 41 -12.34 -0.04 -17.73
C GLU A 41 -13.75 0.54 -17.64
N SER A 42 -14.77 -0.23 -18.00
CA SER A 42 -16.16 0.15 -17.89
C SER A 42 -16.58 0.39 -16.44
N ALA A 43 -16.12 -0.44 -15.50
CA ALA A 43 -16.36 -0.26 -14.07
C ALA A 43 -15.70 1.02 -13.55
N ALA A 44 -14.45 1.30 -13.96
CA ALA A 44 -13.74 2.52 -13.59
C ALA A 44 -14.47 3.77 -14.12
N ALA A 45 -14.91 3.76 -15.37
CA ALA A 45 -15.64 4.88 -15.98
C ALA A 45 -16.96 5.17 -15.25
N ARG A 46 -17.75 4.14 -14.94
CA ARG A 46 -18.99 4.29 -14.15
C ARG A 46 -18.69 4.85 -12.76
N HIS A 47 -17.68 4.31 -12.08
CA HIS A 47 -17.31 4.75 -10.74
C HIS A 47 -16.88 6.22 -10.72
N MET A 48 -16.04 6.63 -11.66
CA MET A 48 -15.63 8.03 -11.80
C MET A 48 -16.82 8.97 -12.03
N SER A 49 -17.74 8.59 -12.91
CA SER A 49 -18.95 9.38 -13.20
C SER A 49 -19.84 9.49 -11.96
N THR A 50 -20.10 8.38 -11.26
CA THR A 50 -20.95 8.34 -10.06
C THR A 50 -20.40 9.19 -8.94
N HIS A 51 -19.07 9.15 -8.73
CA HIS A 51 -18.43 9.86 -7.61
C HIS A 51 -17.80 11.19 -8.02
N LEU A 52 -17.93 11.62 -9.30
CA LEU A 52 -17.35 12.85 -9.86
C LEU A 52 -15.84 12.97 -9.55
N ILE A 53 -15.10 11.89 -9.81
CA ILE A 53 -13.66 11.79 -9.50
C ILE A 53 -12.87 12.50 -10.59
N PRO A 54 -12.05 13.55 -10.26
CA PRO A 54 -11.25 14.26 -11.25
C PRO A 54 -10.15 13.41 -11.86
N GLY A 55 -9.47 12.59 -11.06
CA GLY A 55 -8.37 11.72 -11.49
C GLY A 55 -8.36 10.41 -10.72
N LEU A 56 -8.25 9.32 -11.45
CA LEU A 56 -8.22 7.95 -10.94
C LEU A 56 -7.03 7.20 -11.54
N SER A 57 -6.30 6.45 -10.73
CA SER A 57 -5.30 5.48 -11.17
C SER A 57 -5.53 4.15 -10.49
N VAL A 58 -5.44 3.07 -11.26
CA VAL A 58 -5.61 1.70 -10.79
C VAL A 58 -4.47 0.83 -11.25
N ALA A 59 -4.15 -0.20 -10.45
CA ALA A 59 -3.28 -1.28 -10.88
C ALA A 59 -3.80 -2.60 -10.33
N VAL A 60 -3.60 -3.67 -11.11
CA VAL A 60 -4.11 -5.01 -10.81
C VAL A 60 -3.04 -6.05 -11.10
N TYR A 61 -2.87 -6.98 -10.17
CA TYR A 61 -2.12 -8.23 -10.33
C TYR A 61 -3.06 -9.40 -10.07
N ASN A 62 -3.09 -10.38 -10.96
CA ASN A 62 -3.98 -11.53 -10.87
C ASN A 62 -3.25 -12.87 -10.68
N GLY A 63 -2.05 -12.84 -10.13
CA GLY A 63 -1.27 -14.03 -9.78
C GLY A 63 -0.36 -14.54 -10.89
N GLU A 64 -0.61 -14.19 -12.15
CA GLU A 64 0.14 -14.62 -13.32
C GLU A 64 0.30 -13.43 -14.28
N GLY A 65 1.44 -13.35 -14.94
CA GLY A 65 1.69 -12.33 -15.95
C GLY A 65 2.02 -10.92 -15.43
N PRO A 66 2.01 -9.94 -16.31
CA PRO A 66 2.33 -8.54 -15.99
C PRO A 66 1.22 -7.87 -15.20
N VAL A 67 1.61 -6.85 -14.43
CA VAL A 67 0.65 -5.94 -13.78
C VAL A 67 -0.08 -5.13 -14.86
N TRP A 68 -1.41 -5.18 -14.86
CA TRP A 68 -2.21 -4.24 -15.63
C TRP A 68 -2.40 -2.95 -14.83
N SER A 69 -2.21 -1.80 -15.48
CA SER A 69 -2.44 -0.50 -14.85
C SER A 69 -3.03 0.48 -15.85
N ALA A 70 -3.96 1.31 -15.35
CA ALA A 70 -4.62 2.33 -16.14
C ALA A 70 -4.88 3.58 -15.29
N ALA A 71 -5.09 4.71 -15.95
CA ALA A 71 -5.48 5.95 -15.29
C ALA A 71 -6.38 6.78 -16.21
N TRP A 72 -7.29 7.54 -15.60
CA TRP A 72 -8.26 8.37 -16.31
C TRP A 72 -8.45 9.72 -15.61
N GLY A 73 -8.91 10.70 -16.37
CA GLY A 73 -9.12 12.06 -15.89
C GLY A 73 -7.81 12.82 -15.71
N PHE A 74 -7.72 13.67 -14.70
CA PHE A 74 -6.66 14.65 -14.53
C PHE A 74 -5.93 14.50 -13.19
N ALA A 75 -4.61 14.50 -13.25
CA ALA A 75 -3.74 14.67 -12.08
C ALA A 75 -3.82 16.11 -11.55
N ASP A 76 -3.96 17.09 -12.44
CA ASP A 76 -4.22 18.50 -12.13
C ASP A 76 -5.31 19.02 -13.08
N LEU A 77 -6.52 19.20 -12.52
CA LEU A 77 -7.69 19.62 -13.30
C LEU A 77 -7.56 21.08 -13.76
N GLU A 78 -6.97 21.96 -12.96
CA GLU A 78 -6.82 23.38 -13.29
C GLU A 78 -5.89 23.60 -14.48
N ASN A 79 -4.83 22.79 -14.57
CA ASN A 79 -3.83 22.88 -15.64
C ASN A 79 -4.03 21.81 -16.73
N HIS A 80 -5.15 21.08 -16.71
CA HIS A 80 -5.47 20.00 -17.65
C HIS A 80 -4.36 18.94 -17.80
N VAL A 81 -3.60 18.67 -16.70
CA VAL A 81 -2.57 17.63 -16.71
C VAL A 81 -3.24 16.26 -16.57
N PRO A 82 -3.15 15.37 -17.56
CA PRO A 82 -3.81 14.08 -17.50
C PRO A 82 -3.22 13.19 -16.41
N ALA A 83 -4.06 12.38 -15.77
CA ALA A 83 -3.61 11.29 -14.93
C ALA A 83 -3.03 10.16 -15.78
N THR A 84 -1.95 9.56 -15.31
CA THR A 84 -1.26 8.44 -15.97
C THR A 84 -0.95 7.35 -14.94
N PRO A 85 -0.60 6.11 -15.33
CA PRO A 85 -0.15 5.09 -14.40
C PRO A 85 1.06 5.50 -13.54
N ARG A 86 1.82 6.52 -13.98
CA ARG A 86 2.95 7.09 -13.22
C ARG A 86 2.54 8.19 -12.24
N THR A 87 1.29 8.64 -12.28
CA THR A 87 0.80 9.66 -11.36
C THR A 87 0.88 9.15 -9.93
N VAL A 88 1.48 9.94 -9.04
CA VAL A 88 1.58 9.61 -7.61
C VAL A 88 0.51 10.35 -6.82
N PHE A 89 -0.16 9.61 -5.95
CA PHE A 89 -1.24 10.09 -5.12
C PHE A 89 -0.85 10.00 -3.64
N ARG A 90 -1.43 10.84 -2.80
CA ARG A 90 -1.37 10.65 -1.35
C ARG A 90 -1.96 9.29 -0.99
N LEU A 91 -1.22 8.48 -0.25
CA LEU A 91 -1.66 7.15 0.17
C LEU A 91 -2.56 7.19 1.40
N ALA A 92 -2.46 8.25 2.19
CA ALA A 92 -3.12 8.32 3.49
C ALA A 92 -2.83 7.05 4.31
N SER A 93 -3.85 6.42 4.88
CA SER A 93 -3.67 5.30 5.80
C SER A 93 -3.12 4.00 5.18
N ILE A 94 -2.97 3.90 3.85
CA ILE A 94 -2.18 2.81 3.24
C ILE A 94 -0.70 2.89 3.66
N SER A 95 -0.25 3.99 4.24
CA SER A 95 1.06 4.12 4.90
C SER A 95 1.25 3.13 6.06
N LYS A 96 0.19 2.73 6.75
CA LYS A 96 0.24 1.84 7.93
C LYS A 96 0.77 0.44 7.65
N PRO A 97 0.34 -0.25 6.58
CA PRO A 97 0.98 -1.46 6.10
C PRO A 97 2.50 -1.40 6.00
N PHE A 98 3.04 -0.32 5.42
CA PHE A 98 4.49 -0.13 5.29
C PHE A 98 5.17 0.01 6.66
N THR A 99 4.56 0.74 7.59
CA THR A 99 5.07 0.86 8.96
C THR A 99 5.07 -0.49 9.68
N SER A 100 4.05 -1.31 9.47
CA SER A 100 3.99 -2.65 10.05
C SER A 100 5.08 -3.57 9.47
N VAL A 101 5.29 -3.56 8.16
CA VAL A 101 6.39 -4.31 7.53
C VAL A 101 7.75 -3.81 8.03
N ALA A 102 7.93 -2.50 8.16
CA ALA A 102 9.17 -1.90 8.69
C ALA A 102 9.48 -2.37 10.12
N ALA A 103 8.46 -2.48 10.98
CA ALA A 103 8.60 -3.04 12.32
C ALA A 103 8.90 -4.54 12.30
N MET A 104 8.19 -5.31 11.46
CA MET A 104 8.36 -6.75 11.35
C MET A 104 9.74 -7.16 10.84
N LEU A 105 10.35 -6.37 9.94
CA LEU A 105 11.74 -6.58 9.51
C LEU A 105 12.73 -6.49 10.69
N LEU A 106 12.49 -5.58 11.63
CA LEU A 106 13.31 -5.49 12.86
C LEU A 106 13.02 -6.64 13.83
N VAL A 107 11.79 -7.16 13.86
CA VAL A 107 11.43 -8.36 14.63
C VAL A 107 12.17 -9.58 14.08
N GLU A 108 12.18 -9.79 12.78
CA GLU A 108 12.91 -10.91 12.13
C GLU A 108 14.42 -10.84 12.37
N GLN A 109 14.97 -9.63 12.54
CA GLN A 109 16.37 -9.39 12.90
C GLN A 109 16.65 -9.57 14.40
N GLY A 110 15.63 -9.89 15.23
CA GLY A 110 15.76 -9.98 16.68
C GLY A 110 16.03 -8.64 17.40
N ARG A 111 15.90 -7.51 16.70
CA ARG A 111 16.18 -6.15 17.20
C ARG A 111 14.96 -5.50 17.88
N LEU A 112 13.75 -5.92 17.52
CA LEU A 112 12.50 -5.42 18.08
C LEU A 112 11.68 -6.57 18.66
N ASN A 113 11.34 -6.48 19.96
CA ASN A 113 10.33 -7.32 20.57
C ASN A 113 8.99 -6.56 20.56
N LEU A 114 7.99 -7.09 19.85
CA LEU A 114 6.67 -6.46 19.73
C LEU A 114 5.97 -6.26 21.08
N ASP A 115 6.27 -7.08 22.08
CA ASP A 115 5.58 -7.10 23.37
C ASP A 115 6.32 -6.34 24.47
N ALA A 116 7.53 -5.84 24.17
CA ALA A 116 8.25 -4.98 25.09
C ALA A 116 7.63 -3.57 25.12
N PRO A 117 7.61 -2.88 26.30
CA PRO A 117 7.19 -1.50 26.39
C PRO A 117 8.01 -0.60 25.46
N VAL A 118 7.35 0.37 24.79
CA VAL A 118 8.00 1.30 23.87
C VAL A 118 9.14 2.09 24.50
N GLN A 119 9.10 2.29 25.83
CA GLN A 119 10.15 2.95 26.60
C GLN A 119 11.48 2.20 26.61
N ASN A 120 11.49 0.91 26.23
CA ASN A 120 12.73 0.16 26.06
C ASN A 120 13.51 0.61 24.81
N TYR A 121 12.87 1.31 23.88
CA TYR A 121 13.44 1.70 22.60
C TYR A 121 13.61 3.21 22.42
N LEU A 122 12.67 4.01 22.98
CA LEU A 122 12.71 5.47 22.85
C LEU A 122 12.25 6.18 24.13
N ARG A 123 12.65 7.44 24.26
CA ARG A 123 12.15 8.30 25.33
C ARG A 123 10.71 8.67 25.05
N PHE A 124 9.78 8.04 25.77
CA PHE A 124 8.35 8.32 25.72
C PHE A 124 7.81 8.38 27.14
N PRO A 125 6.92 9.32 27.48
CA PRO A 125 6.38 9.45 28.84
C PRO A 125 5.75 8.14 29.32
N ARG A 126 6.01 7.75 30.57
CA ARG A 126 5.33 6.60 31.17
C ARG A 126 3.84 6.87 31.25
N LYS A 127 3.07 5.90 30.81
CA LYS A 127 1.61 5.89 30.92
C LYS A 127 1.19 5.01 32.10
N GLN A 128 -0.09 5.09 32.47
CA GLN A 128 -0.67 4.25 33.54
C GLN A 128 -0.46 2.75 33.25
N TRP A 129 -0.50 2.35 31.96
CA TRP A 129 -0.27 0.97 31.50
C TRP A 129 0.83 0.93 30.45
N PRO A 130 1.52 -0.22 30.31
CA PRO A 130 2.54 -0.37 29.27
C PRO A 130 1.92 -0.30 27.87
N VAL A 131 2.57 0.45 26.99
CA VAL A 131 2.27 0.52 25.56
C VAL A 131 3.31 -0.29 24.83
N THR A 132 2.90 -1.22 23.95
CA THR A 132 3.79 -2.07 23.17
C THR A 132 3.60 -1.85 21.68
N THR A 133 4.62 -2.17 20.88
CA THR A 133 4.54 -2.04 19.42
C THR A 133 3.43 -2.91 18.83
N ARG A 134 3.21 -4.11 19.36
CA ARG A 134 2.07 -4.97 18.94
C ARG A 134 0.74 -4.26 19.09
N LEU A 135 0.48 -3.68 20.24
CA LEU A 135 -0.78 -3.00 20.53
C LEU A 135 -0.95 -1.73 19.69
N LEU A 136 0.14 -1.02 19.36
CA LEU A 136 0.12 0.12 18.44
C LEU A 136 -0.31 -0.33 17.03
N LEU A 137 0.35 -1.35 16.47
CA LEU A 137 0.06 -1.86 15.14
C LEU A 137 -1.33 -2.52 15.04
N ALA A 138 -1.85 -3.03 16.15
CA ALA A 138 -3.20 -3.61 16.23
C ALA A 138 -4.31 -2.58 16.54
N ASN A 139 -3.98 -1.28 16.70
CA ASN A 139 -4.95 -0.24 17.13
C ASN A 139 -5.62 -0.54 18.48
N GLN A 140 -4.86 -1.12 19.42
CA GLN A 140 -5.35 -1.50 20.75
C GLN A 140 -4.59 -0.79 21.89
N ALA A 141 -3.67 0.13 21.57
CA ALA A 141 -2.76 0.73 22.55
C ALA A 141 -3.39 1.83 23.40
N GLY A 142 -4.59 2.32 23.06
CA GLY A 142 -5.19 3.46 23.77
C GLY A 142 -4.57 4.81 23.44
N ILE A 143 -3.68 4.91 22.45
CA ILE A 143 -3.20 6.19 21.93
C ILE A 143 -4.32 6.84 21.13
N ARG A 144 -4.65 8.09 21.46
CA ARG A 144 -5.71 8.83 20.76
C ARG A 144 -5.45 9.02 19.26
N HIS A 145 -6.49 9.25 18.51
CA HIS A 145 -6.43 9.74 17.14
C HIS A 145 -6.33 11.28 17.10
N TYR A 146 -6.45 11.89 15.93
CA TYR A 146 -6.46 13.35 15.76
C TYR A 146 -7.52 14.03 16.62
N ARG A 147 -7.22 15.25 17.07
CA ARG A 147 -8.18 16.19 17.68
C ARG A 147 -8.28 17.45 16.84
N GLY A 148 -9.50 17.96 16.69
CA GLY A 148 -9.74 19.21 15.98
C GLY A 148 -9.12 19.25 14.59
N ARG A 149 -8.21 20.20 14.37
CA ARG A 149 -7.59 20.46 13.06
C ARG A 149 -6.26 19.71 12.83
N GLU A 150 -5.83 18.83 13.71
CA GLU A 150 -4.54 18.12 13.59
C GLU A 150 -4.41 17.31 12.31
N ILE A 151 -5.51 16.75 11.79
CA ILE A 151 -5.50 16.05 10.49
C ILE A 151 -5.15 16.98 9.32
N ALA A 152 -5.47 18.27 9.47
CA ALA A 152 -5.23 19.31 8.47
C ALA A 152 -4.13 20.29 8.93
N SER A 153 -3.18 19.83 9.75
CA SER A 153 -2.03 20.63 10.17
C SER A 153 -1.18 21.08 9.00
N THR A 154 -0.67 22.30 9.08
CA THR A 154 0.34 22.86 8.16
C THR A 154 1.70 23.03 8.83
N VAL A 155 1.84 22.54 10.07
CA VAL A 155 3.11 22.56 10.80
C VAL A 155 4.00 21.44 10.27
N HIS A 156 5.23 21.81 9.90
CA HIS A 156 6.24 20.86 9.43
C HIS A 156 7.00 20.24 10.62
N TYR A 157 7.33 18.96 10.51
CA TYR A 157 8.13 18.20 11.46
C TYR A 157 9.29 17.53 10.73
N ASP A 158 10.51 17.72 11.21
CA ASP A 158 11.73 17.21 10.57
C ASP A 158 11.96 15.72 10.82
N SER A 159 11.29 15.14 11.81
CA SER A 159 11.40 13.72 12.15
C SER A 159 10.11 13.13 12.70
N VAL A 160 9.99 11.80 12.59
CA VAL A 160 8.89 11.05 13.20
C VAL A 160 8.96 11.17 14.73
N THR A 161 10.17 11.19 15.30
CA THR A 161 10.38 11.36 16.74
C THR A 161 9.93 12.73 17.24
N GLU A 162 10.09 13.80 16.47
CA GLU A 162 9.56 15.12 16.79
C GLU A 162 8.02 15.15 16.74
N ALA A 163 7.44 14.55 15.70
CA ALA A 163 6.00 14.54 15.50
C ALA A 163 5.20 13.82 16.60
N ILE A 164 5.80 12.89 17.35
CA ILE A 164 5.11 12.23 18.46
C ILE A 164 4.86 13.18 19.66
N GLU A 165 5.57 14.29 19.76
CA GLU A 165 5.36 15.27 20.84
C GLU A 165 3.96 15.89 20.82
N ILE A 166 3.25 15.86 19.68
CA ILE A 166 1.85 16.31 19.55
C ILE A 166 0.93 15.63 20.57
N PHE A 167 1.21 14.36 20.89
CA PHE A 167 0.34 13.53 21.73
C PHE A 167 1.08 12.83 22.87
N ALA A 168 2.40 12.99 22.96
CA ALA A 168 3.22 12.28 23.95
C ALA A 168 2.77 12.58 25.40
N GLY A 169 2.31 13.80 25.68
CA GLY A 169 1.80 14.20 27.00
C GLY A 169 0.39 13.68 27.34
N ASP A 170 -0.39 13.27 26.32
CA ASP A 170 -1.80 12.91 26.52
C ASP A 170 -1.97 11.58 27.29
N PRO A 171 -3.02 11.42 28.13
CA PRO A 171 -3.34 10.15 28.75
C PRO A 171 -3.80 9.13 27.69
N LEU A 172 -3.70 7.84 28.02
CA LEU A 172 -4.35 6.80 27.23
C LEU A 172 -5.87 6.93 27.35
N VAL A 173 -6.59 6.75 26.25
CA VAL A 173 -8.06 6.86 26.23
C VAL A 173 -8.77 5.59 26.73
N HIS A 174 -8.04 4.50 26.84
CA HIS A 174 -8.47 3.23 27.46
C HIS A 174 -7.24 2.40 27.85
N GLU A 175 -7.43 1.40 28.69
CA GLU A 175 -6.40 0.42 29.00
C GLU A 175 -6.02 -0.38 27.73
N PRO A 176 -4.71 -0.52 27.42
CA PRO A 176 -4.25 -1.27 26.24
C PRO A 176 -4.77 -2.71 26.20
N GLY A 177 -5.22 -3.15 25.04
CA GLY A 177 -5.80 -4.46 24.81
C GLY A 177 -7.27 -4.62 25.16
N THR A 178 -7.91 -3.62 25.79
CA THR A 178 -9.34 -3.74 26.21
C THR A 178 -10.32 -3.21 25.16
N LYS A 179 -9.86 -2.36 24.23
CA LYS A 179 -10.69 -1.80 23.16
C LYS A 179 -9.90 -1.65 21.88
N TYR A 180 -10.58 -1.79 20.76
CA TYR A 180 -10.09 -1.35 19.47
C TYR A 180 -10.35 0.15 19.32
N LEU A 181 -9.30 0.92 19.03
CA LEU A 181 -9.40 2.34 18.71
C LEU A 181 -8.43 2.65 17.58
N TYR A 182 -8.96 2.91 16.39
CA TYR A 182 -8.15 3.32 15.24
C TYR A 182 -7.37 4.60 15.55
N SER A 183 -6.05 4.55 15.42
CA SER A 183 -5.19 5.69 15.74
C SER A 183 -4.02 5.83 14.77
N THR A 184 -4.00 6.93 14.02
CA THR A 184 -2.83 7.28 13.21
C THR A 184 -1.64 7.65 14.11
N TYR A 185 -1.87 8.28 15.25
CA TYR A 185 -0.80 8.60 16.22
C TYR A 185 -0.20 7.34 16.85
N GLY A 186 -1.00 6.27 17.03
CA GLY A 186 -0.45 4.98 17.40
C GLY A 186 0.59 4.48 16.39
N PHE A 187 0.31 4.63 15.10
CA PHE A 187 1.27 4.28 14.04
C PHE A 187 2.47 5.23 13.97
N ASN A 188 2.29 6.51 14.30
CA ASN A 188 3.43 7.43 14.43
C ASN A 188 4.38 7.00 15.55
N LEU A 189 3.84 6.59 16.70
CA LEU A 189 4.66 6.06 17.80
C LEU A 189 5.37 4.75 17.38
N ALA A 190 4.69 3.85 16.67
CA ALA A 190 5.31 2.65 16.11
C ALA A 190 6.45 3.00 15.12
N GLY A 191 6.24 4.00 14.25
CA GLY A 191 7.28 4.52 13.35
C GLY A 191 8.47 5.11 14.10
N ALA A 192 8.24 5.83 15.20
CA ALA A 192 9.31 6.35 16.04
C ALA A 192 10.11 5.23 16.72
N VAL A 193 9.45 4.13 17.14
CA VAL A 193 10.14 2.94 17.63
C VAL A 193 11.01 2.34 16.52
N VAL A 194 10.46 2.20 15.30
CA VAL A 194 11.23 1.71 14.13
C VAL A 194 12.46 2.59 13.90
N GLU A 195 12.30 3.91 13.84
CA GLU A 195 13.38 4.87 13.62
C GLU A 195 14.52 4.69 14.65
N LYS A 196 14.18 4.59 15.93
CA LYS A 196 15.15 4.42 17.02
C LYS A 196 15.86 3.06 16.97
N VAL A 197 15.11 1.98 16.75
CA VAL A 197 15.69 0.62 16.67
C VAL A 197 16.50 0.46 15.39
N ALA A 198 16.08 1.04 14.27
CA ALA A 198 16.83 1.02 13.01
C ALA A 198 18.15 1.82 13.10
N GLY A 199 18.21 2.87 13.95
CA GLY A 199 19.33 3.77 14.06
C GLY A 199 19.50 4.72 12.87
N MET A 200 18.41 4.94 12.10
CA MET A 200 18.37 5.83 10.95
C MET A 200 16.96 6.41 10.77
N PRO A 201 16.78 7.51 9.99
CA PRO A 201 15.48 8.10 9.73
C PRO A 201 14.47 7.07 9.22
N PHE A 202 13.21 7.17 9.67
CA PHE A 202 12.15 6.22 9.32
C PHE A 202 11.96 6.10 7.79
N GLU A 203 11.97 7.24 7.07
CA GLU A 203 11.86 7.25 5.61
C GLU A 203 13.00 6.47 4.95
N GLN A 204 14.23 6.66 5.43
CA GLN A 204 15.40 5.95 4.91
C GLN A 204 15.30 4.44 5.15
N TRP A 205 14.89 4.01 6.36
CA TRP A 205 14.68 2.58 6.66
C TRP A 205 13.66 1.94 5.74
N VAL A 206 12.49 2.59 5.55
CA VAL A 206 11.46 2.10 4.64
C VAL A 206 11.99 2.02 3.21
N ARG A 207 12.68 3.06 2.75
CA ARG A 207 13.26 3.10 1.41
C ARG A 207 14.24 1.94 1.18
N GLU A 208 15.21 1.76 2.08
CA GLU A 208 16.28 0.78 1.90
C GLU A 208 15.81 -0.67 2.10
N ARG A 209 14.86 -0.90 3.00
CA ARG A 209 14.45 -2.25 3.42
C ARG A 209 13.15 -2.73 2.81
N ILE A 210 12.36 -1.83 2.23
CA ILE A 210 11.06 -2.19 1.63
C ILE A 210 11.01 -1.74 0.17
N LEU A 211 11.22 -0.43 -0.09
CA LEU A 211 10.98 0.11 -1.43
C LEU A 211 11.98 -0.43 -2.45
N LEU A 212 13.28 -0.32 -2.19
CA LEU A 212 14.30 -0.79 -3.10
C LEU A 212 14.23 -2.31 -3.35
N PRO A 213 14.09 -3.18 -2.31
CA PRO A 213 13.92 -4.61 -2.53
C PRO A 213 12.66 -4.98 -3.31
N ALA A 214 11.59 -4.21 -3.18
CA ALA A 214 10.35 -4.41 -3.93
C ALA A 214 10.34 -3.75 -5.33
N GLY A 215 11.45 -3.10 -5.75
CA GLY A 215 11.54 -2.40 -7.03
C GLY A 215 10.68 -1.13 -7.12
N ILE A 216 10.32 -0.55 -5.97
CA ILE A 216 9.48 0.65 -5.86
C ILE A 216 10.36 1.90 -5.96
N THR A 217 10.09 2.76 -6.94
CA THR A 217 10.94 3.91 -7.22
C THR A 217 10.25 5.27 -7.09
N SER A 218 8.91 5.33 -7.15
CA SER A 218 8.17 6.59 -7.10
C SER A 218 7.62 6.92 -5.70
N MET A 219 7.57 5.95 -4.78
CA MET A 219 7.08 6.19 -3.43
C MET A 219 8.08 6.98 -2.59
N GLN A 220 7.59 8.03 -1.94
CA GLN A 220 8.36 8.89 -1.04
C GLN A 220 7.45 9.61 -0.04
N ALA A 221 8.04 10.29 0.95
CA ALA A 221 7.28 11.15 1.86
C ALA A 221 6.56 12.26 1.07
N ASP A 222 5.29 12.53 1.43
CA ASP A 222 4.51 13.66 0.89
C ASP A 222 4.97 14.97 1.55
N ASP A 223 6.17 15.38 1.22
CA ASP A 223 6.80 16.59 1.72
C ASP A 223 6.38 17.78 0.86
N ILE A 224 5.92 18.85 1.52
CA ILE A 224 5.45 20.08 0.83
C ILE A 224 6.60 20.90 0.24
N TYR A 225 7.81 20.70 0.71
CA TYR A 225 9.01 21.41 0.23
C TYR A 225 9.75 20.67 -0.89
N ARG A 226 9.47 19.36 -1.06
CA ARG A 226 10.11 18.57 -2.12
C ARG A 226 9.37 18.71 -3.47
N MET A 227 10.13 18.79 -4.54
CA MET A 227 9.58 18.58 -5.87
C MET A 227 9.34 17.09 -6.08
N ILE A 228 8.07 16.70 -6.12
CA ILE A 228 7.65 15.32 -6.33
C ILE A 228 7.12 15.19 -7.76
N PRO A 229 7.86 14.51 -8.66
CA PRO A 229 7.41 14.31 -10.04
C PRO A 229 6.05 13.60 -10.08
N HIS A 230 5.20 13.98 -11.01
CA HIS A 230 3.88 13.38 -11.25
C HIS A 230 2.90 13.45 -10.06
N ARG A 231 3.11 14.32 -9.06
CA ARG A 231 2.21 14.47 -7.92
C ARG A 231 0.84 14.97 -8.37
N ALA A 232 -0.22 14.23 -8.02
CA ALA A 232 -1.59 14.67 -8.24
C ALA A 232 -1.98 15.81 -7.28
N ARG A 233 -2.76 16.77 -7.76
CA ARG A 233 -3.50 17.72 -6.91
C ARG A 233 -4.70 17.02 -6.28
N GLY A 234 -5.04 17.43 -5.07
CA GLY A 234 -6.17 16.87 -4.33
C GLY A 234 -7.40 17.76 -4.42
N TYR A 235 -8.57 17.12 -4.48
CA TYR A 235 -9.87 17.77 -4.61
C TYR A 235 -10.85 17.26 -3.55
N ARG A 236 -11.89 18.07 -3.30
CA ARG A 236 -13.01 17.73 -2.44
C ARG A 236 -14.31 18.29 -3.00
N ARG A 237 -15.43 17.87 -2.45
CA ARG A 237 -16.71 18.52 -2.68
C ARG A 237 -17.01 19.52 -1.57
N SER A 238 -17.50 20.69 -1.95
CA SER A 238 -18.11 21.63 -1.02
C SER A 238 -19.40 21.07 -0.43
N LYS A 239 -19.96 21.75 0.55
CA LYS A 239 -21.28 21.40 1.10
C LYS A 239 -22.41 21.50 0.07
N THR A 240 -22.22 22.29 -0.97
CA THR A 240 -23.18 22.45 -2.09
C THR A 240 -22.94 21.47 -3.25
N GLY A 241 -21.95 20.56 -3.11
CA GLY A 241 -21.60 19.56 -4.13
C GLY A 241 -20.61 20.05 -5.20
N THR A 242 -20.19 21.32 -5.17
CA THR A 242 -19.22 21.89 -6.11
C THR A 242 -17.84 21.30 -5.88
N LEU A 243 -17.13 20.95 -6.95
CA LEU A 243 -15.74 20.52 -6.89
C LEU A 243 -14.84 21.71 -6.55
N GLU A 244 -13.95 21.53 -5.57
CA GLU A 244 -12.98 22.53 -5.13
C GLU A 244 -11.66 21.90 -4.73
N ASN A 245 -10.59 22.70 -4.64
CA ASN A 245 -9.30 22.26 -4.14
C ASN A 245 -9.45 21.77 -2.69
N CYS A 246 -8.72 20.71 -2.33
CA CYS A 246 -8.68 20.24 -0.95
C CYS A 246 -7.97 21.23 -0.02
N THR A 247 -8.14 21.02 1.29
CA THR A 247 -7.38 21.76 2.30
C THR A 247 -5.88 21.48 2.14
N ILE A 248 -5.07 22.54 2.19
CA ILE A 248 -3.61 22.42 2.22
C ILE A 248 -3.20 21.79 3.55
N VAL A 249 -2.36 20.76 3.48
CA VAL A 249 -1.88 20.05 4.67
C VAL A 249 -0.40 19.70 4.51
N ASP A 250 0.34 19.74 5.61
CA ASP A 250 1.64 19.10 5.75
C ASP A 250 1.45 17.74 6.41
N THR A 251 1.94 16.68 5.77
CA THR A 251 1.73 15.30 6.25
C THR A 251 2.91 14.76 7.05
N SER A 252 3.95 15.57 7.31
CA SER A 252 5.11 15.20 8.14
C SER A 252 4.73 14.81 9.56
N ASN A 253 3.65 15.44 10.11
CA ASN A 253 3.09 15.08 11.40
C ASN A 253 2.56 13.65 11.50
N LYS A 254 2.51 12.90 10.40
CA LYS A 254 1.88 11.57 10.31
C LYS A 254 2.54 10.64 9.29
N LEU A 255 3.82 10.82 8.97
CA LEU A 255 4.52 10.03 7.95
C LEU A 255 4.30 8.51 8.10
N PRO A 256 4.48 7.88 9.27
CA PRO A 256 4.27 6.43 9.43
C PRO A 256 2.81 6.01 9.25
N GLY A 257 1.86 6.86 9.64
CA GLY A 257 0.44 6.54 9.63
C GLY A 257 -0.33 7.03 8.41
N GLY A 258 0.25 7.93 7.58
CA GLY A 258 -0.53 8.58 6.52
C GLY A 258 0.22 9.54 5.58
N GLY A 259 1.55 9.65 5.64
CA GLY A 259 2.30 10.72 4.98
C GLY A 259 3.07 10.31 3.72
N TRP A 260 2.73 9.21 3.05
CA TRP A 260 3.39 8.78 1.83
C TRP A 260 2.60 9.15 0.57
N VAL A 261 3.33 9.33 -0.54
CA VAL A 261 2.78 9.33 -1.91
C VAL A 261 3.37 8.18 -2.71
N ALA A 262 2.58 7.61 -3.62
CA ALA A 262 3.02 6.55 -4.54
C ALA A 262 2.10 6.44 -5.75
N SER A 263 2.53 5.68 -6.77
CA SER A 263 1.69 5.23 -7.88
C SER A 263 0.89 3.97 -7.49
N ALA A 264 -0.17 3.66 -8.25
CA ALA A 264 -0.90 2.41 -8.08
C ALA A 264 -0.01 1.19 -8.35
N GLY A 265 0.90 1.30 -9.32
CA GLY A 265 1.88 0.25 -9.63
C GLY A 265 2.84 -0.06 -8.47
N ASP A 266 3.29 0.96 -7.73
CA ASP A 266 4.13 0.77 -6.54
C ASP A 266 3.41 -0.03 -5.46
N LEU A 267 2.12 0.21 -5.24
CA LEU A 267 1.33 -0.56 -4.27
C LEU A 267 1.20 -2.02 -4.68
N ILE A 268 1.08 -2.29 -5.97
CA ILE A 268 1.07 -3.67 -6.47
C ILE A 268 2.45 -4.33 -6.33
N ALA A 269 3.53 -3.61 -6.60
CA ALA A 269 4.88 -4.12 -6.39
C ALA A 269 5.10 -4.50 -4.91
N PHE A 270 4.65 -3.66 -3.98
CA PHE A 270 4.67 -3.95 -2.55
C PHE A 270 3.83 -5.20 -2.21
N ALA A 271 2.59 -5.27 -2.67
CA ALA A 271 1.68 -6.39 -2.41
C ALA A 271 2.25 -7.72 -2.95
N ARG A 272 2.79 -7.71 -4.18
CA ARG A 272 3.47 -8.87 -4.77
C ARG A 272 4.65 -9.32 -3.93
N SER A 273 5.54 -8.39 -3.58
CA SER A 273 6.74 -8.70 -2.78
C SER A 273 6.38 -9.30 -1.42
N LEU A 274 5.26 -8.91 -0.81
CA LEU A 274 4.74 -9.57 0.39
C LEU A 274 4.23 -10.99 0.09
N MET A 275 3.37 -11.16 -0.91
CA MET A 275 2.77 -12.47 -1.24
C MET A 275 3.81 -13.49 -1.76
N GLU A 276 4.88 -13.02 -2.37
CA GLU A 276 5.99 -13.83 -2.88
C GLU A 276 7.07 -14.13 -1.83
N GLY A 277 6.95 -13.54 -0.61
CA GLY A 277 7.90 -13.75 0.48
C GLY A 277 9.25 -13.02 0.30
N ASN A 278 9.30 -12.01 -0.58
CA ASN A 278 10.53 -11.27 -0.86
C ASN A 278 10.87 -10.24 0.22
N LEU A 279 9.90 -9.83 1.05
CA LEU A 279 10.08 -8.82 2.10
C LEU A 279 10.08 -9.41 3.51
N LEU A 280 9.21 -10.38 3.78
CA LEU A 280 9.03 -10.97 5.10
C LEU A 280 8.89 -12.49 4.99
N GLN A 281 9.30 -13.19 6.05
CA GLN A 281 9.09 -14.63 6.19
C GLN A 281 7.57 -14.94 6.29
N PRO A 282 7.13 -16.12 5.82
CA PRO A 282 5.72 -16.51 5.88
C PRO A 282 5.11 -16.43 7.28
N ALA A 283 5.87 -16.77 8.32
CA ALA A 283 5.40 -16.70 9.72
C ALA A 283 5.10 -15.25 10.15
N SER A 284 5.90 -14.28 9.72
CA SER A 284 5.68 -12.86 9.99
C SER A 284 4.45 -12.33 9.27
N LEU A 285 4.24 -12.73 8.01
CA LEU A 285 3.03 -12.39 7.25
C LEU A 285 1.78 -12.97 7.88
N GLU A 286 1.82 -14.24 8.30
CA GLU A 286 0.69 -14.88 8.97
C GLU A 286 0.36 -14.16 10.28
N LEU A 287 1.36 -13.77 11.07
CA LEU A 287 1.16 -12.99 12.28
C LEU A 287 0.51 -11.63 11.99
N MET A 288 0.94 -10.94 10.92
CA MET A 288 0.38 -9.64 10.52
C MET A 288 -1.06 -9.75 10.01
N TRP A 289 -1.38 -10.82 9.28
CA TRP A 289 -2.67 -11.05 8.63
C TRP A 289 -3.63 -11.90 9.46
N LYS A 290 -3.30 -12.15 10.72
CA LYS A 290 -4.20 -12.78 11.69
C LYS A 290 -5.07 -11.68 12.33
N PRO A 291 -6.41 -11.83 12.35
CA PRO A 291 -7.26 -10.92 13.10
C PRO A 291 -6.84 -10.84 14.57
N GLY A 292 -6.80 -9.63 15.11
CA GLY A 292 -6.53 -9.41 16.52
C GLY A 292 -7.73 -9.75 17.40
N PHE A 293 -7.46 -9.96 18.69
CA PHE A 293 -8.47 -10.15 19.73
C PHE A 293 -8.23 -9.17 20.86
N LEU A 294 -9.28 -8.71 21.48
CA LEU A 294 -9.24 -7.99 22.74
C LEU A 294 -8.99 -8.95 23.91
N ARG A 295 -8.69 -8.44 25.09
CA ARG A 295 -8.46 -9.26 26.29
C ARG A 295 -9.67 -10.09 26.70
N ASP A 296 -10.88 -9.64 26.37
CA ASP A 296 -12.14 -10.36 26.61
C ASP A 296 -12.46 -11.40 25.53
N GLY A 297 -11.56 -11.58 24.54
CA GLY A 297 -11.73 -12.53 23.45
C GLY A 297 -12.50 -12.01 22.24
N GLN A 298 -13.00 -10.77 22.26
CA GLN A 298 -13.70 -10.19 21.11
C GLN A 298 -12.76 -9.97 19.92
N PRO A 299 -13.12 -10.39 18.68
CA PRO A 299 -12.31 -10.15 17.50
C PRO A 299 -12.37 -8.67 17.07
N THR A 300 -11.28 -8.15 16.51
CA THR A 300 -11.18 -6.76 16.05
C THR A 300 -11.23 -6.59 14.53
N HIS A 301 -11.23 -7.66 13.77
CA HIS A 301 -11.10 -7.64 12.30
C HIS A 301 -9.88 -6.86 11.78
N TYR A 302 -8.91 -6.58 12.65
CA TYR A 302 -7.69 -5.85 12.32
C TYR A 302 -6.48 -6.63 12.84
N GLY A 303 -5.52 -6.90 11.94
CA GLY A 303 -4.25 -7.51 12.27
C GLY A 303 -3.20 -6.48 12.66
N LEU A 304 -1.94 -6.69 12.28
CA LEU A 304 -0.89 -5.70 12.48
C LEU A 304 -0.79 -4.80 11.24
N GLY A 305 -1.54 -3.68 11.25
CA GLY A 305 -1.55 -2.70 10.17
C GLY A 305 -2.47 -3.02 8.99
N TRP A 306 -3.30 -4.04 9.10
CA TRP A 306 -4.19 -4.48 8.03
C TRP A 306 -5.60 -4.76 8.54
N ASN A 307 -6.61 -4.40 7.77
CA ASN A 307 -7.96 -4.90 7.97
C ASN A 307 -8.07 -6.29 7.34
N ILE A 308 -8.61 -7.24 8.10
CA ILE A 308 -8.72 -8.65 7.71
C ILE A 308 -10.18 -9.04 7.67
N GLN A 309 -10.63 -9.54 6.53
CA GLN A 309 -11.99 -10.02 6.32
C GLN A 309 -11.95 -11.41 5.68
N ASN A 310 -13.06 -12.14 5.78
CA ASN A 310 -13.28 -13.36 5.01
C ASN A 310 -14.44 -13.08 4.05
N GLU A 311 -14.18 -13.14 2.76
CA GLU A 311 -15.18 -12.93 1.71
C GLU A 311 -15.20 -14.16 0.80
N ASN A 312 -16.36 -14.80 0.69
CA ASN A 312 -16.55 -16.01 -0.13
C ASN A 312 -15.51 -17.13 0.15
N GLY A 313 -15.19 -17.35 1.44
CA GLY A 313 -14.24 -18.37 1.86
C GLY A 313 -12.76 -18.02 1.64
N ALA A 314 -12.44 -16.82 1.13
CA ALA A 314 -11.08 -16.35 0.97
C ALA A 314 -10.75 -15.24 1.99
N ARG A 315 -9.54 -15.28 2.55
CA ARG A 315 -9.03 -14.18 3.38
C ARG A 315 -8.72 -12.99 2.47
N VAL A 316 -9.33 -11.85 2.79
CA VAL A 316 -9.07 -10.54 2.17
C VAL A 316 -8.26 -9.71 3.15
N VAL A 317 -7.09 -9.27 2.71
CA VAL A 317 -6.17 -8.41 3.45
C VAL A 317 -6.16 -7.05 2.77
N GLN A 318 -6.57 -5.99 3.49
CA GLN A 318 -6.80 -4.72 2.83
C GLN A 318 -6.52 -3.53 3.75
N HIS A 319 -6.31 -2.36 3.15
CA HIS A 319 -6.33 -1.09 3.87
C HIS A 319 -6.85 0.02 2.97
N SER A 320 -7.73 0.86 3.52
CA SER A 320 -8.17 2.09 2.86
C SER A 320 -7.38 3.29 3.35
N GLY A 321 -7.28 4.32 2.54
CA GLY A 321 -6.71 5.61 2.88
C GLY A 321 -7.69 6.74 2.60
N GLY A 322 -7.78 7.71 3.52
CA GLY A 322 -8.55 8.93 3.35
C GLY A 322 -7.93 10.07 4.14
N GLN A 323 -7.68 11.17 3.48
CA GLN A 323 -7.23 12.45 4.05
C GLN A 323 -7.52 13.58 3.06
N PRO A 324 -7.26 14.86 3.40
CA PRO A 324 -7.50 15.93 2.45
C PRO A 324 -6.94 15.65 1.06
N GLY A 325 -7.82 15.69 0.05
CA GLY A 325 -7.50 15.55 -1.36
C GLY A 325 -7.27 14.13 -1.87
N THR A 326 -7.62 13.09 -1.11
CA THR A 326 -7.42 11.72 -1.59
C THR A 326 -8.35 10.70 -0.96
N SER A 327 -8.67 9.67 -1.72
CA SER A 327 -9.23 8.40 -1.24
C SER A 327 -8.53 7.25 -1.96
N THR A 328 -8.06 6.27 -1.21
CA THR A 328 -7.25 5.17 -1.74
C THR A 328 -7.68 3.83 -1.14
N HIS A 329 -7.40 2.75 -1.87
CA HIS A 329 -7.62 1.40 -1.38
C HIS A 329 -6.60 0.42 -1.96
N LEU A 330 -6.10 -0.46 -1.09
CA LEU A 330 -5.27 -1.60 -1.44
C LEU A 330 -5.93 -2.86 -0.92
N LEU A 331 -6.23 -3.82 -1.82
CA LEU A 331 -6.88 -5.09 -1.53
C LEU A 331 -6.01 -6.24 -2.03
N LEU A 332 -5.78 -7.25 -1.17
CA LEU A 332 -5.08 -8.48 -1.48
C LEU A 332 -5.99 -9.67 -1.19
N ILE A 333 -5.96 -10.68 -2.09
CA ILE A 333 -6.53 -12.02 -1.86
C ILE A 333 -5.37 -13.02 -2.00
N PRO A 334 -4.60 -13.27 -0.91
CA PRO A 334 -3.36 -14.03 -0.98
C PRO A 334 -3.52 -15.43 -1.58
N SER A 335 -4.61 -16.15 -1.23
CA SER A 335 -4.90 -17.50 -1.74
C SER A 335 -5.14 -17.56 -3.24
N ARG A 336 -5.46 -16.41 -3.88
CA ARG A 336 -5.67 -16.28 -5.33
C ARG A 336 -4.55 -15.49 -6.00
N ARG A 337 -3.56 -15.03 -5.23
CA ARG A 337 -2.48 -14.14 -5.69
C ARG A 337 -3.00 -12.87 -6.39
N ILE A 338 -4.15 -12.36 -5.96
CA ILE A 338 -4.75 -11.13 -6.49
C ILE A 338 -4.33 -9.95 -5.61
N ALA A 339 -3.92 -8.85 -6.25
CA ALA A 339 -3.77 -7.55 -5.62
C ALA A 339 -4.38 -6.45 -6.49
N ILE A 340 -5.08 -5.51 -5.87
CA ILE A 340 -5.77 -4.41 -6.52
C ILE A 340 -5.48 -3.13 -5.76
N ALA A 341 -4.98 -2.11 -6.47
CA ALA A 341 -4.77 -0.76 -5.95
C ALA A 341 -5.68 0.23 -6.69
N VAL A 342 -6.39 1.06 -5.94
CA VAL A 342 -7.26 2.12 -6.46
C VAL A 342 -6.89 3.43 -5.78
N LEU A 343 -6.46 4.43 -6.55
CA LEU A 343 -6.02 5.73 -6.07
C LEU A 343 -6.81 6.85 -6.76
N ALA A 344 -7.49 7.68 -5.97
CA ALA A 344 -8.25 8.82 -6.47
C ALA A 344 -7.77 10.11 -5.80
N ASN A 345 -7.66 11.20 -6.56
CA ASN A 345 -7.33 12.52 -6.04
C ASN A 345 -8.56 13.31 -5.55
N MET A 346 -9.54 12.59 -5.02
CA MET A 346 -10.81 13.12 -4.53
C MET A 346 -11.10 12.56 -3.14
N GLU A 347 -11.55 13.41 -2.23
CA GLU A 347 -12.08 12.96 -0.93
C GLU A 347 -13.39 12.20 -1.14
N GLN A 348 -13.62 11.14 -0.35
CA GLN A 348 -14.86 10.35 -0.35
C GLN A 348 -15.19 9.70 -1.72
N ALA A 349 -14.14 9.28 -2.47
CA ALA A 349 -14.30 8.65 -3.77
C ALA A 349 -14.68 7.14 -3.72
N ALA A 350 -14.98 6.59 -2.56
CA ALA A 350 -15.40 5.19 -2.34
C ALA A 350 -14.53 4.11 -3.05
N PRO A 351 -13.18 4.17 -3.03
CA PRO A 351 -12.31 3.29 -3.82
C PRO A 351 -12.43 1.81 -3.46
N ILE A 352 -12.95 1.47 -2.27
CA ILE A 352 -13.23 0.09 -1.85
C ILE A 352 -14.30 -0.58 -2.73
N GLU A 353 -15.30 0.18 -3.18
CA GLU A 353 -16.37 -0.34 -4.03
C GLU A 353 -15.81 -0.78 -5.37
N LEU A 354 -14.98 0.06 -5.99
CA LEU A 354 -14.31 -0.26 -7.25
C LEU A 354 -13.34 -1.43 -7.10
N ALA A 355 -12.55 -1.47 -6.03
CA ALA A 355 -11.62 -2.57 -5.78
C ALA A 355 -12.36 -3.92 -5.63
N ARG A 356 -13.51 -3.93 -4.95
CA ARG A 356 -14.35 -5.12 -4.82
C ARG A 356 -15.01 -5.52 -6.14
N GLU A 357 -15.43 -4.56 -6.95
CA GLU A 357 -15.95 -4.84 -8.30
C GLU A 357 -14.87 -5.47 -9.18
N PHE A 358 -13.65 -4.93 -9.14
CA PHE A 358 -12.49 -5.51 -9.82
C PHE A 358 -12.19 -6.94 -9.36
N ALA A 359 -12.19 -7.18 -8.05
CA ALA A 359 -11.98 -8.52 -7.49
C ALA A 359 -13.05 -9.53 -7.98
N ARG A 360 -14.32 -9.08 -8.15
CA ARG A 360 -15.38 -9.91 -8.72
C ARG A 360 -15.14 -10.23 -10.19
N ILE A 361 -14.82 -9.24 -11.01
CA ILE A 361 -14.53 -9.41 -12.44
C ILE A 361 -13.38 -10.41 -12.63
N LEU A 362 -12.30 -10.27 -11.85
CA LEU A 362 -11.15 -11.17 -11.93
C LEU A 362 -11.45 -12.58 -11.41
N GLY A 363 -12.32 -12.71 -10.42
CA GLY A 363 -12.69 -13.98 -9.80
C GLY A 363 -13.77 -14.79 -10.51
N GLN A 364 -14.43 -14.23 -11.53
CA GLN A 364 -15.39 -14.96 -12.34
C GLN A 364 -14.65 -16.04 -13.15
N LYS A 365 -15.05 -17.33 -12.94
CA LYS A 365 -14.70 -18.43 -13.84
C LYS A 365 -15.56 -18.29 -15.09
N GLU A 366 -14.97 -18.60 -16.23
CA GLU A 366 -15.72 -18.82 -17.48
C GLU A 366 -16.73 -19.95 -17.34
#